data_840e069e93f9cc6c59b7e571933c8d2e
#
_entry.id   840e069e93f9cc6c59b7e571933c8d2e
#
_cell.length_a   1.000
_cell.length_b   1.000
_cell.length_c   1.000
_cell.angle_alpha   90.00
_cell.angle_beta   90.00
_cell.angle_gamma   90.00
#
_symmetry.space_group_name_H-M   'P 1'
#
loop_
_entity.id
_entity.type
_entity.pdbx_description
1 polymer ?
#
loop_
_entity_poly.entity_id
_entity_poly.type
_entity_poly.pdbx_seq_one_letter_code
_entity_poly.pdbx_strand_id
1 'polypeptide(L)'
;MTTILNPAPAAKLEKEVFPLIDYFTPNETEASFYLNKEITNEEDAKNSSKDLLDLGIKNVVITLGEKGVYFQNKDDSLYVPPLDLGNKVVDTSGAGDAFNGAFATALCEDKNIKDSLIFANTFAGISTTRVGTAKSMPTREEIDKLL
;
A
#
# COMPACT_ATOMS: atom_id res chain seq x y z
N MET A 1 -7.21 -7.22 17.89
CA MET A 1 -6.00 -7.46 17.05
C MET A 1 -6.36 -7.07 15.62
N THR A 2 -5.52 -6.28 14.96
CA THR A 2 -5.68 -5.88 13.55
C THR A 2 -4.72 -6.69 12.70
N THR A 3 -5.22 -7.27 11.59
CA THR A 3 -4.42 -8.07 10.67
C THR A 3 -4.11 -7.27 9.40
N ILE A 4 -2.83 -7.25 9.00
CA ILE A 4 -2.39 -6.68 7.73
C ILE A 4 -1.73 -7.81 6.94
N LEU A 5 -2.22 -8.08 5.74
CA LEU A 5 -1.62 -9.04 4.82
C LEU A 5 -1.04 -8.32 3.60
N ASN A 6 0.28 -8.33 3.49
CA ASN A 6 1.01 -8.00 2.27
C ASN A 6 1.28 -9.31 1.50
N PRO A 7 0.67 -9.52 0.32
CA PRO A 7 0.79 -10.78 -0.41
C PRO A 7 2.04 -10.80 -1.32
N ALA A 8 3.20 -10.52 -0.78
CA ALA A 8 4.47 -10.43 -1.50
C ALA A 8 5.42 -11.61 -1.18
N PRO A 9 5.80 -12.46 -2.14
CA PRO A 9 5.22 -12.55 -3.49
C PRO A 9 3.82 -13.15 -3.48
N ALA A 10 2.99 -12.82 -4.49
CA ALA A 10 1.65 -13.35 -4.60
C ALA A 10 1.64 -14.87 -4.67
N ALA A 11 0.83 -15.49 -3.84
CA ALA A 11 0.63 -16.93 -3.77
C ALA A 11 -0.85 -17.24 -3.53
N LYS A 12 -1.27 -18.45 -3.92
CA LYS A 12 -2.65 -18.88 -3.71
C LYS A 12 -3.00 -18.83 -2.22
N LEU A 13 -4.12 -18.19 -1.92
CA LEU A 13 -4.74 -18.20 -0.60
C LEU A 13 -6.04 -19.02 -0.64
N GLU A 14 -6.33 -19.74 0.41
CA GLU A 14 -7.63 -20.39 0.57
C GLU A 14 -8.70 -19.34 0.83
N LYS A 15 -9.92 -19.57 0.32
CA LYS A 15 -11.01 -18.59 0.36
C LYS A 15 -11.37 -18.16 1.78
N GLU A 16 -11.20 -19.06 2.74
CA GLU A 16 -11.50 -18.85 4.16
C GLU A 16 -10.55 -17.84 4.82
N VAL A 17 -9.41 -17.53 4.18
CA VAL A 17 -8.43 -16.56 4.71
C VAL A 17 -8.89 -15.13 4.47
N PHE A 18 -9.52 -14.83 3.33
CA PHE A 18 -9.86 -13.46 2.96
C PHE A 18 -10.72 -12.73 4.00
N PRO A 19 -11.76 -13.33 4.60
CA PRO A 19 -12.56 -12.65 5.64
C PRO A 19 -11.81 -12.37 6.95
N LEU A 20 -10.63 -12.97 7.15
CA LEU A 20 -9.79 -12.74 8.32
C LEU A 20 -8.83 -11.55 8.16
N ILE A 21 -8.78 -10.98 6.96
CA ILE A 21 -7.87 -9.89 6.62
C ILE A 21 -8.56 -8.55 6.91
N ASP A 22 -8.02 -7.78 7.86
CA ASP A 22 -8.48 -6.43 8.11
C ASP A 22 -7.95 -5.45 7.06
N TYR A 23 -6.67 -5.55 6.70
CA TYR A 23 -6.06 -4.75 5.62
C TYR A 23 -5.28 -5.66 4.67
N PHE A 24 -5.63 -5.58 3.40
CA PHE A 24 -4.93 -6.28 2.31
C PHE A 24 -4.18 -5.25 1.46
N THR A 25 -2.85 -5.42 1.34
CA THR A 25 -1.97 -4.39 0.78
C THR A 25 -1.17 -4.88 -0.44
N PRO A 26 -1.82 -5.37 -1.50
CA PRO A 26 -1.15 -5.78 -2.72
C PRO A 26 -0.63 -4.58 -3.52
N ASN A 27 0.39 -4.82 -4.37
CA ASN A 27 0.67 -3.96 -5.51
C ASN A 27 -0.20 -4.36 -6.72
N GLU A 28 -0.03 -3.67 -7.87
CA GLU A 28 -0.81 -3.94 -9.10
C GLU A 28 -0.66 -5.39 -9.56
N THR A 29 0.56 -5.91 -9.55
CA THR A 29 0.86 -7.28 -10.01
C THR A 29 0.26 -8.33 -9.08
N GLU A 30 0.36 -8.11 -7.79
CA GLU A 30 -0.20 -9.00 -6.76
C GLU A 30 -1.73 -9.00 -6.80
N ALA A 31 -2.35 -7.84 -6.90
CA ALA A 31 -3.81 -7.75 -7.03
C ALA A 31 -4.29 -8.39 -8.35
N SER A 32 -3.55 -8.20 -9.44
CA SER A 32 -3.82 -8.84 -10.74
C SER A 32 -3.79 -10.37 -10.65
N PHE A 33 -2.86 -10.93 -9.85
CA PHE A 33 -2.77 -12.38 -9.62
C PHE A 33 -4.05 -12.95 -9.01
N TYR A 34 -4.62 -12.30 -7.99
CA TYR A 34 -5.82 -12.79 -7.32
C TYR A 34 -7.09 -12.64 -8.15
N LEU A 35 -7.15 -11.63 -9.01
CA LEU A 35 -8.33 -11.30 -9.79
C LEU A 35 -8.27 -11.76 -11.24
N ASN A 36 -7.11 -12.20 -11.70
CA ASN A 36 -6.84 -12.50 -13.11
C ASN A 36 -7.26 -11.33 -14.03
N LYS A 37 -6.95 -10.09 -13.61
CA LYS A 37 -7.24 -8.84 -14.31
C LYS A 37 -6.00 -7.95 -14.30
N GLU A 38 -5.78 -7.23 -15.39
CA GLU A 38 -4.70 -6.22 -15.43
C GLU A 38 -5.11 -4.97 -14.66
N ILE A 39 -4.17 -4.42 -13.89
CA ILE A 39 -4.34 -3.20 -13.10
C ILE A 39 -3.21 -2.25 -13.48
N THR A 40 -3.53 -1.14 -14.12
CA THR A 40 -2.54 -0.20 -14.67
C THR A 40 -2.75 1.24 -14.23
N ASN A 41 -3.90 1.57 -13.66
CA ASN A 41 -4.29 2.93 -13.29
C ASN A 41 -5.25 2.93 -12.09
N GLU A 42 -5.63 4.14 -11.65
CA GLU A 42 -6.55 4.33 -10.52
C GLU A 42 -7.94 3.70 -10.74
N GLU A 43 -8.50 3.80 -11.95
CA GLU A 43 -9.83 3.23 -12.23
C GLU A 43 -9.82 1.70 -12.20
N ASP A 44 -8.74 1.07 -12.70
CA ASP A 44 -8.54 -0.38 -12.57
C ASP A 44 -8.41 -0.78 -11.10
N ALA A 45 -7.66 0.00 -10.31
CA ALA A 45 -7.50 -0.24 -8.88
C ALA A 45 -8.83 -0.13 -8.13
N LYS A 46 -9.64 0.86 -8.46
CA LYS A 46 -10.99 1.05 -7.90
C LYS A 46 -11.91 -0.13 -8.19
N ASN A 47 -11.93 -0.60 -9.43
CA ASN A 47 -12.76 -1.74 -9.82
C ASN A 47 -12.26 -3.03 -9.18
N SER A 48 -10.94 -3.24 -9.16
CA SER A 48 -10.30 -4.38 -8.53
C SER A 48 -10.47 -4.41 -7.02
N SER A 49 -10.48 -3.25 -6.37
CA SER A 49 -10.74 -3.16 -4.92
C SER A 49 -12.14 -3.67 -4.56
N LYS A 50 -13.15 -3.37 -5.38
CA LYS A 50 -14.51 -3.91 -5.18
C LYS A 50 -14.53 -5.44 -5.25
N ASP A 51 -13.87 -6.00 -6.27
CA ASP A 51 -13.80 -7.46 -6.42
C ASP A 51 -13.07 -8.12 -5.24
N LEU A 52 -12.01 -7.48 -4.71
CA LEU A 52 -11.30 -7.96 -3.52
C LEU A 52 -12.16 -7.86 -2.25
N LEU A 53 -12.93 -6.79 -2.08
CA LEU A 53 -13.88 -6.66 -0.98
C LEU A 53 -14.96 -7.76 -1.03
N ASP A 54 -15.41 -8.14 -2.22
CA ASP A 54 -16.38 -9.22 -2.42
C ASP A 54 -15.84 -10.60 -1.98
N LEU A 55 -14.53 -10.77 -1.86
CA LEU A 55 -13.91 -11.96 -1.26
C LEU A 55 -14.00 -11.99 0.26
N GLY A 56 -14.43 -10.89 0.89
CA GLY A 56 -14.59 -10.77 2.34
C GLY A 56 -13.51 -9.95 3.04
N ILE A 57 -12.53 -9.40 2.32
CA ILE A 57 -11.52 -8.48 2.85
C ILE A 57 -12.20 -7.21 3.36
N LYS A 58 -11.78 -6.67 4.52
CA LYS A 58 -12.43 -5.49 5.10
C LYS A 58 -11.94 -4.17 4.51
N ASN A 59 -10.62 -4.05 4.29
CA ASN A 59 -10.01 -2.85 3.72
C ASN A 59 -8.96 -3.26 2.69
N VAL A 60 -9.02 -2.69 1.50
CA VAL A 60 -8.08 -2.92 0.40
C VAL A 60 -7.24 -1.68 0.18
N VAL A 61 -5.92 -1.87 0.10
CA VAL A 61 -4.93 -0.82 -0.18
C VAL A 61 -4.07 -1.29 -1.35
N ILE A 62 -4.32 -0.80 -2.55
CA ILE A 62 -3.51 -1.16 -3.73
C ILE A 62 -2.43 -0.10 -3.93
N THR A 63 -1.17 -0.51 -3.82
CA THR A 63 -0.04 0.36 -4.18
C THR A 63 0.17 0.33 -5.68
N LEU A 64 0.32 1.52 -6.28
CA LEU A 64 0.40 1.75 -7.73
C LEU A 64 1.78 2.30 -8.14
N GLY A 65 2.83 1.99 -7.36
CA GLY A 65 4.19 2.46 -7.60
C GLY A 65 4.26 3.98 -7.72
N GLU A 66 4.76 4.47 -8.84
CA GLU A 66 4.87 5.92 -9.11
C GLU A 66 3.52 6.64 -9.30
N LYS A 67 2.42 5.90 -9.30
CA LYS A 67 1.05 6.43 -9.43
C LYS A 67 0.33 6.54 -8.07
N GLY A 68 1.01 6.31 -6.96
CA GLY A 68 0.46 6.49 -5.62
C GLY A 68 -0.25 5.26 -5.05
N VAL A 69 -1.33 5.48 -4.31
CA VAL A 69 -2.03 4.44 -3.55
C VAL A 69 -3.54 4.62 -3.65
N TYR A 70 -4.25 3.54 -3.88
CA TYR A 70 -5.72 3.51 -3.85
C TYR A 70 -6.20 2.69 -2.65
N PHE A 71 -7.10 3.25 -1.87
CA PHE A 71 -7.77 2.63 -0.72
C PHE A 71 -9.25 2.49 -0.98
N GLN A 72 -9.83 1.37 -0.55
CA GLN A 72 -11.27 1.19 -0.51
C GLN A 72 -11.67 0.22 0.60
N ASN A 73 -12.77 0.55 1.28
CA ASN A 73 -13.52 -0.35 2.12
C ASN A 73 -15.02 -0.27 1.76
N LYS A 74 -15.88 -0.81 2.62
CA LYS A 74 -17.34 -0.80 2.40
C LYS A 74 -17.94 0.61 2.36
N ASP A 75 -17.38 1.52 3.16
CA ASP A 75 -17.98 2.83 3.42
C ASP A 75 -17.27 3.96 2.65
N ASP A 76 -15.96 3.83 2.44
CA ASP A 76 -15.11 4.89 1.91
C ASP A 76 -14.17 4.41 0.80
N SER A 77 -13.75 5.36 -0.03
CA SER A 77 -12.65 5.18 -0.98
C SER A 77 -11.77 6.43 -1.01
N LEU A 78 -10.47 6.26 -1.22
CA LEU A 78 -9.49 7.33 -1.23
C LEU A 78 -8.35 7.03 -2.19
N TYR A 79 -7.99 8.01 -3.00
CA TYR A 79 -6.73 7.99 -3.75
C TYR A 79 -5.72 8.95 -3.11
N VAL A 80 -4.51 8.45 -2.88
CA VAL A 80 -3.38 9.24 -2.40
C VAL A 80 -2.37 9.34 -3.54
N PRO A 81 -2.12 10.54 -4.08
CA PRO A 81 -1.15 10.72 -5.15
C PRO A 81 0.27 10.40 -4.67
N PRO A 82 1.19 10.07 -5.59
CA PRO A 82 2.58 9.81 -5.23
C PRO A 82 3.23 11.07 -4.65
N LEU A 83 4.26 10.87 -3.81
CA LEU A 83 5.13 11.96 -3.43
C LEU A 83 5.89 12.46 -4.67
N ASP A 84 5.87 13.76 -4.92
CA ASP A 84 6.67 14.35 -5.99
C ASP A 84 8.16 14.33 -5.60
N LEU A 85 8.87 13.41 -6.20
CA LEU A 85 10.32 13.23 -5.99
C LEU A 85 11.15 13.83 -7.14
N GLY A 86 10.50 14.34 -8.19
CA GLY A 86 11.19 14.70 -9.43
C GLY A 86 11.97 13.49 -9.96
N ASN A 87 13.22 13.71 -10.36
CA ASN A 87 14.11 12.66 -10.90
C ASN A 87 14.99 11.99 -9.82
N LYS A 88 14.56 11.95 -8.56
CA LYS A 88 15.37 11.43 -7.44
C LYS A 88 15.23 9.94 -7.18
N VAL A 89 14.35 9.24 -7.89
CA VAL A 89 14.19 7.79 -7.74
C VAL A 89 15.45 7.08 -8.23
N VAL A 90 16.06 6.28 -7.36
CA VAL A 90 17.33 5.57 -7.59
C VAL A 90 17.13 4.06 -7.52
N ASP A 91 16.38 3.58 -6.54
CA ASP A 91 16.18 2.15 -6.28
C ASP A 91 14.80 1.92 -5.64
N THR A 92 13.97 1.15 -6.29
CA THR A 92 12.61 0.83 -5.79
C THR A 92 12.57 -0.44 -4.94
N SER A 93 13.71 -1.08 -4.70
CA SER A 93 13.79 -2.29 -3.88
C SER A 93 13.32 -2.04 -2.45
N GLY A 94 12.38 -2.86 -1.99
CA GLY A 94 11.84 -2.75 -0.63
C GLY A 94 10.85 -1.61 -0.40
N ALA A 95 10.42 -0.88 -1.44
CA ALA A 95 9.43 0.19 -1.29
C ALA A 95 8.09 -0.33 -0.74
N GLY A 96 7.66 -1.53 -1.14
CA GLY A 96 6.49 -2.19 -0.60
C GLY A 96 6.62 -2.52 0.88
N ASP A 97 7.78 -3.02 1.31
CA ASP A 97 8.09 -3.31 2.71
C ASP A 97 8.11 -2.01 3.54
N ALA A 98 8.72 -0.96 2.99
CA ALA A 98 8.73 0.38 3.59
C ALA A 98 7.31 0.91 3.80
N PHE A 99 6.46 0.80 2.76
CA PHE A 99 5.05 1.18 2.85
C PHE A 99 4.33 0.42 3.96
N ASN A 100 4.42 -0.91 3.97
CA ASN A 100 3.72 -1.74 4.95
C ASN A 100 4.18 -1.49 6.39
N GLY A 101 5.48 -1.35 6.62
CA GLY A 101 6.03 -1.01 7.95
C GLY A 101 5.54 0.36 8.44
N ALA A 102 5.57 1.37 7.58
CA ALA A 102 5.08 2.70 7.90
C ALA A 102 3.55 2.73 8.11
N PHE A 103 2.80 2.01 7.27
CA PHE A 103 1.34 1.91 7.39
C PHE A 103 0.92 1.26 8.71
N ALA A 104 1.55 0.15 9.07
CA ALA A 104 1.32 -0.51 10.36
C ALA A 104 1.65 0.42 11.54
N THR A 105 2.77 1.15 11.46
CA THR A 105 3.16 2.14 12.48
C THR A 105 2.10 3.24 12.62
N ALA A 106 1.64 3.81 11.52
CA ALA A 106 0.64 4.88 11.53
C ALA A 106 -0.70 4.42 12.14
N LEU A 107 -1.13 3.19 11.82
CA LEU A 107 -2.33 2.60 12.43
C LEU A 107 -2.15 2.37 13.94
N CYS A 108 -0.97 1.94 14.40
CA CYS A 108 -0.67 1.79 15.83
C CYS A 108 -0.59 3.14 16.57
N GLU A 109 -0.37 4.23 15.86
CA GLU A 109 -0.42 5.61 16.39
C GLU A 109 -1.84 6.22 16.35
N ASP A 110 -2.86 5.41 16.08
CA ASP A 110 -4.27 5.84 15.98
C ASP A 110 -4.51 6.94 14.93
N LYS A 111 -3.65 7.03 13.91
CA LYS A 111 -3.91 7.93 12.77
C LYS A 111 -5.14 7.46 12.01
N ASN A 112 -5.93 8.42 11.50
CA ASN A 112 -7.00 8.09 10.56
C ASN A 112 -6.42 7.47 9.27
N ILE A 113 -7.27 6.82 8.49
CA ILE A 113 -6.83 6.08 7.29
C ILE A 113 -6.12 6.97 6.26
N LYS A 114 -6.60 8.19 6.05
CA LYS A 114 -6.00 9.14 5.11
C LYS A 114 -4.58 9.50 5.52
N ASP A 115 -4.38 9.88 6.77
CA ASP A 115 -3.07 10.26 7.29
C ASP A 115 -2.12 9.06 7.35
N SER A 116 -2.63 7.86 7.64
CA SER A 116 -1.85 6.61 7.60
C SER A 116 -1.34 6.30 6.20
N LEU A 117 -2.18 6.48 5.19
CA LEU A 117 -1.79 6.25 3.79
C LEU A 117 -0.79 7.31 3.29
N ILE A 118 -1.00 8.58 3.63
CA ILE A 118 -0.06 9.66 3.28
C ILE A 118 1.29 9.41 3.94
N PHE A 119 1.32 9.07 5.23
CA PHE A 119 2.54 8.73 5.94
C PHE A 119 3.28 7.56 5.29
N ALA A 120 2.58 6.46 5.02
CA ALA A 120 3.17 5.27 4.41
C ALA A 120 3.69 5.53 2.98
N ASN A 121 2.91 6.25 2.18
CA ASN A 121 3.28 6.60 0.81
C ASN A 121 4.49 7.54 0.76
N THR A 122 4.56 8.51 1.66
CA THR A 122 5.72 9.41 1.82
C THR A 122 6.96 8.63 2.24
N PHE A 123 6.82 7.74 3.22
CA PHE A 123 7.91 6.92 3.72
C PHE A 123 8.49 6.01 2.61
N ALA A 124 7.62 5.30 1.89
CA ALA A 124 8.01 4.47 0.76
C ALA A 124 8.65 5.29 -0.36
N GLY A 125 8.07 6.45 -0.70
CA GLY A 125 8.64 7.34 -1.70
C GLY A 125 10.06 7.77 -1.36
N ILE A 126 10.33 8.23 -0.16
CA ILE A 126 11.69 8.63 0.26
C ILE A 126 12.65 7.44 0.23
N SER A 127 12.23 6.24 0.60
CA SER A 127 13.10 5.06 0.54
C SER A 127 13.63 4.81 -0.88
N THR A 128 12.86 5.11 -1.92
CA THR A 128 13.27 4.93 -3.32
C THR A 128 14.36 5.92 -3.79
N THR A 129 14.62 6.97 -3.03
CA THR A 129 15.68 7.94 -3.35
C THR A 129 17.08 7.50 -2.94
N ARG A 130 17.22 6.33 -2.34
CA ARG A 130 18.45 5.78 -1.79
C ARG A 130 18.63 4.33 -2.22
N VAL A 131 19.87 3.90 -2.38
CA VAL A 131 20.18 2.51 -2.72
C VAL A 131 20.00 1.58 -1.52
N GLY A 132 19.38 0.44 -1.75
CA GLY A 132 19.20 -0.63 -0.78
C GLY A 132 17.82 -0.68 -0.16
N THR A 133 17.63 -1.60 0.76
CA THR A 133 16.35 -1.85 1.45
C THR A 133 16.34 -1.21 2.85
N ALA A 134 16.80 -1.90 3.88
CA ALA A 134 16.81 -1.38 5.25
C ALA A 134 17.57 -0.07 5.42
N LYS A 135 18.70 0.11 4.69
CA LYS A 135 19.52 1.33 4.75
C LYS A 135 18.90 2.53 4.03
N SER A 136 17.96 2.30 3.14
CA SER A 136 17.23 3.35 2.42
C SER A 136 16.09 3.95 3.21
N MET A 137 15.64 3.29 4.28
CA MET A 137 14.50 3.73 5.08
C MET A 137 14.76 5.11 5.69
N PRO A 138 13.82 6.05 5.55
CA PRO A 138 13.94 7.35 6.18
C PRO A 138 13.75 7.26 7.70
N THR A 139 14.27 8.24 8.43
CA THR A 139 13.94 8.42 9.83
C THR A 139 12.57 9.06 10.00
N ARG A 140 11.98 8.90 11.18
CA ARG A 140 10.71 9.57 11.53
C ARG A 140 10.81 11.09 11.35
N GLU A 141 11.90 11.69 11.79
CA GLU A 141 12.14 13.12 11.68
C GLU A 141 12.19 13.63 10.23
N GLU A 142 12.74 12.83 9.31
CA GLU A 142 12.73 13.16 7.89
C GLU A 142 11.31 13.21 7.31
N ILE A 143 10.45 12.29 7.72
CA ILE A 143 9.06 12.24 7.27
C ILE A 143 8.25 13.37 7.89
N ASP A 144 8.38 13.62 9.19
CA ASP A 144 7.61 14.65 9.90
C ASP A 144 7.88 16.07 9.35
N LYS A 145 9.03 16.30 8.72
CA LYS A 145 9.35 17.56 8.02
C LYS A 145 8.62 17.73 6.68
N LEU A 146 8.06 16.66 6.12
CA LEU A 146 7.39 16.65 4.82
C LEU A 146 5.86 16.63 4.94
N LEU A 147 5.37 16.29 6.10
CA LEU A 147 3.94 16.22 6.44
C LEU A 147 3.49 17.45 7.20
#